data_44b4c35b2f3c4430fa5e8e9842edf1d7
#
_entry.id   44b4c35b2f3c4430fa5e8e9842edf1d7
#
_cell.length_a   1.000
_cell.length_b   1.000
_cell.length_c   1.000
_cell.angle_alpha   90.00
_cell.angle_beta   90.00
_cell.angle_gamma   90.00
#
_symmetry.space_group_name_H-M   'P 1'
#
loop_
_entity.id
_entity.type
_entity.pdbx_description
1 polymer ?
#
loop_
_entity_poly.entity_id
_entity_poly.type
_entity_poly.pdbx_seq_one_letter_code
_entity_poly.pdbx_strand_id
1 'polypeptide(L)'
;GRERNGYNHLYLYNLNGQLMQTVGDLEKPGQRLGGVAHTVVTEVYGYDELTGDIYFAALNGDPTNQKVYVSHKNGKTDCLTPKDGWNTAIFATDFKNFVSTWSDLNHPAVYSLCNNQGKTLTTLIDNKALLDKYASYDMGTKEFFVFTTPDEKFIGWMVKPKDFNRGGKYPVIMYQYGGPGSQQ
;
A
#
# COMPACT_ATOMS: atom_id res chain seq x y z
N GLY A 1 16.13 7.04 -1.27
CA GLY A 1 14.98 7.93 -1.40
C GLY A 1 15.32 9.35 -0.98
N ARG A 2 14.64 10.33 -1.50
CA ARG A 2 14.77 11.75 -1.11
C ARG A 2 13.43 12.46 -1.29
N GLU A 3 13.16 13.44 -0.42
CA GLU A 3 11.94 14.26 -0.41
C GLU A 3 12.18 15.62 -1.10
N ARG A 4 12.68 15.63 -2.35
CA ARG A 4 13.02 16.88 -3.06
C ARG A 4 11.79 17.76 -3.36
N ASN A 5 10.64 17.15 -3.48
CA ASN A 5 9.34 17.80 -3.74
C ASN A 5 8.36 17.62 -2.57
N GLY A 6 8.85 17.31 -1.37
CA GLY A 6 8.04 17.06 -0.18
C GLY A 6 7.57 15.61 0.00
N TYR A 7 7.88 14.72 -0.96
CA TYR A 7 7.46 13.31 -0.94
C TYR A 7 8.64 12.37 -1.19
N ASN A 8 8.60 11.18 -0.61
CA ASN A 8 9.66 10.21 -0.76
C ASN A 8 9.61 9.54 -2.15
N HIS A 9 10.59 9.84 -2.98
CA HIS A 9 10.79 9.22 -4.30
C HIS A 9 12.16 8.56 -4.38
N LEU A 10 12.35 7.70 -5.39
CA LEU A 10 13.65 7.11 -5.70
C LEU A 10 14.30 7.89 -6.84
N TYR A 11 15.62 8.00 -6.76
CA TYR A 11 16.44 8.63 -7.79
C TYR A 11 17.62 7.71 -8.09
N LEU A 12 17.68 7.24 -9.33
CA LEU A 12 18.80 6.42 -9.82
C LEU A 12 19.88 7.32 -10.37
N TYR A 13 21.09 7.15 -9.88
CA TYR A 13 22.30 7.87 -10.36
C TYR A 13 23.32 6.87 -10.90
N ASN A 14 24.10 7.31 -11.90
CA ASN A 14 25.29 6.58 -12.29
C ASN A 14 26.45 6.84 -11.30
N LEU A 15 27.56 6.12 -11.49
CA LEU A 15 28.74 6.24 -10.63
C LEU A 15 29.41 7.63 -10.70
N ASN A 16 29.13 8.42 -11.74
CA ASN A 16 29.61 9.80 -11.90
C ASN A 16 28.68 10.84 -11.24
N GLY A 17 27.63 10.39 -10.54
CA GLY A 17 26.67 11.27 -9.85
C GLY A 17 25.64 11.91 -10.78
N GLN A 18 25.50 11.47 -12.03
CA GLN A 18 24.48 11.96 -12.95
C GLN A 18 23.15 11.24 -12.69
N LEU A 19 22.07 12.01 -12.61
CA LEU A 19 20.72 11.46 -12.48
C LEU A 19 20.33 10.73 -13.77
N MET A 20 20.02 9.44 -13.63
CA MET A 20 19.61 8.57 -14.75
C MET A 20 18.09 8.46 -14.84
N GLN A 21 17.41 8.35 -13.69
CA GLN A 21 15.98 8.14 -13.64
C GLN A 21 15.39 8.61 -12.31
N THR A 22 14.20 9.21 -12.35
CA THR A 22 13.32 9.40 -11.20
C THR A 22 12.27 8.29 -11.20
N VAL A 23 12.14 7.59 -10.09
CA VAL A 23 11.22 6.46 -9.92
C VAL A 23 10.20 6.81 -8.84
N GLY A 24 8.93 6.48 -9.08
CA GLY A 24 7.84 6.75 -8.14
C GLY A 24 6.97 7.93 -8.55
N ASP A 25 7.21 8.53 -9.71
CA ASP A 25 6.27 9.49 -10.31
C ASP A 25 5.25 8.72 -11.15
N LEU A 26 4.20 8.24 -10.46
CA LEU A 26 3.14 7.47 -11.11
C LEU A 26 2.12 8.44 -11.71
N GLU A 27 2.08 8.51 -13.03
CA GLU A 27 1.08 9.31 -13.74
C GLU A 27 -0.35 8.82 -13.44
N LYS A 28 -1.21 9.74 -13.07
CA LYS A 28 -2.64 9.60 -12.75
C LYS A 28 -2.96 8.93 -11.43
N PRO A 29 -3.10 9.72 -10.39
CA PRO A 29 -3.73 9.25 -9.16
C PRO A 29 -5.20 8.90 -9.43
N GLY A 30 -5.61 7.69 -9.06
CA GLY A 30 -7.02 7.27 -9.06
C GLY A 30 -7.91 8.16 -8.18
N GLN A 31 -9.21 7.93 -8.16
CA GLN A 31 -10.14 8.62 -7.24
C GLN A 31 -9.70 8.41 -5.79
N ARG A 32 -9.55 9.49 -5.03
CA ARG A 32 -8.79 9.58 -3.80
C ARG A 32 -9.68 9.76 -2.58
N LEU A 33 -9.51 8.89 -1.61
CA LEU A 33 -9.85 9.24 -0.23
C LEU A 33 -8.76 10.19 0.31
N GLY A 34 -9.12 11.40 0.74
CA GLY A 34 -8.20 12.31 1.42
C GLY A 34 -7.39 13.29 0.57
N GLY A 35 -7.39 13.20 -0.75
CA GLY A 35 -6.91 14.26 -1.64
C GLY A 35 -5.41 14.54 -1.71
N VAL A 36 -4.54 13.59 -1.37
CA VAL A 36 -3.09 13.73 -1.57
C VAL A 36 -2.75 13.45 -3.03
N ALA A 37 -2.14 14.43 -3.71
CA ALA A 37 -1.90 14.39 -5.15
C ALA A 37 -0.62 13.66 -5.57
N HIS A 38 0.06 12.95 -4.66
CA HIS A 38 1.43 12.51 -4.87
C HIS A 38 1.63 11.03 -4.58
N THR A 39 2.54 10.44 -5.32
CA THR A 39 3.07 9.11 -5.03
C THR A 39 4.08 9.21 -3.90
N VAL A 40 4.01 8.31 -2.94
CA VAL A 40 4.98 8.17 -1.86
C VAL A 40 5.57 6.77 -1.93
N VAL A 41 6.85 6.64 -2.22
CA VAL A 41 7.55 5.36 -2.15
C VAL A 41 7.75 4.98 -0.70
N THR A 42 7.22 3.83 -0.32
CA THR A 42 7.25 3.32 1.07
C THR A 42 8.38 2.31 1.28
N GLU A 43 8.68 1.49 0.25
CA GLU A 43 9.68 0.44 0.34
C GLU A 43 10.37 0.20 -1.00
N VAL A 44 11.64 -0.22 -0.98
CA VAL A 44 12.41 -0.64 -2.15
C VAL A 44 12.76 -2.10 -1.97
N TYR A 45 12.31 -2.94 -2.88
CA TYR A 45 12.59 -4.39 -2.85
C TYR A 45 13.90 -4.75 -3.53
N GLY A 46 14.29 -4.01 -4.55
CA GLY A 46 15.57 -4.22 -5.20
C GLY A 46 15.68 -3.66 -6.61
N TYR A 47 16.86 -3.88 -7.17
CA TYR A 47 17.24 -3.53 -8.53
C TYR A 47 17.74 -4.79 -9.24
N ASP A 48 17.12 -5.14 -10.36
CA ASP A 48 17.58 -6.23 -11.21
C ASP A 48 18.66 -5.71 -12.16
N GLU A 49 19.90 -6.10 -11.93
CA GLU A 49 21.05 -5.68 -12.74
C GLU A 49 20.98 -6.18 -14.19
N LEU A 50 20.26 -7.28 -14.45
CA LEU A 50 20.14 -7.85 -15.80
C LEU A 50 19.19 -7.05 -16.68
N THR A 51 18.05 -6.61 -16.13
CA THR A 51 17.03 -5.88 -16.87
C THR A 51 17.13 -4.36 -16.69
N GLY A 52 17.67 -3.92 -15.56
CA GLY A 52 17.67 -2.54 -15.12
C GLY A 52 16.35 -2.12 -14.47
N ASP A 53 15.53 -3.07 -14.05
CA ASP A 53 14.24 -2.85 -13.43
C ASP A 53 14.37 -2.59 -11.93
N ILE A 54 13.52 -1.69 -11.41
CA ILE A 54 13.47 -1.34 -9.99
C ILE A 54 12.12 -1.75 -9.44
N TYR A 55 12.13 -2.56 -8.38
CA TYR A 55 10.93 -3.05 -7.69
C TYR A 55 10.73 -2.29 -6.39
N PHE A 56 9.52 -1.76 -6.17
CA PHE A 56 9.20 -0.92 -5.02
C PHE A 56 7.73 -0.99 -4.63
N ALA A 57 7.42 -0.56 -3.40
CA ALA A 57 6.05 -0.30 -2.98
C ALA A 57 5.81 1.20 -2.89
N ALA A 58 4.58 1.60 -3.17
CA ALA A 58 4.17 3.00 -3.07
C ALA A 58 2.69 3.18 -2.78
N LEU A 59 2.38 4.31 -2.16
CA LEU A 59 1.04 4.90 -2.08
C LEU A 59 0.87 5.82 -3.28
N ASN A 60 -0.21 5.65 -4.04
CA ASN A 60 -0.49 6.50 -5.19
C ASN A 60 -1.73 7.36 -4.93
N GLY A 61 -1.56 8.38 -4.11
CA GLY A 61 -2.60 9.36 -3.78
C GLY A 61 -3.66 8.88 -2.78
N ASP A 62 -3.62 7.63 -2.36
CA ASP A 62 -4.50 7.05 -1.34
C ASP A 62 -3.66 6.37 -0.24
N PRO A 63 -3.62 6.95 0.97
CA PRO A 63 -2.82 6.40 2.05
C PRO A 63 -3.36 5.08 2.61
N THR A 64 -4.56 4.65 2.22
CA THR A 64 -5.13 3.36 2.63
C THR A 64 -4.77 2.22 1.68
N ASN A 65 -4.16 2.53 0.53
CA ASN A 65 -3.82 1.58 -0.52
C ASN A 65 -2.33 1.62 -0.86
N GLN A 66 -1.61 0.59 -0.45
CA GLN A 66 -0.23 0.36 -0.88
C GLN A 66 -0.21 -0.68 -1.99
N LYS A 67 0.54 -0.42 -3.05
CA LYS A 67 0.72 -1.34 -4.17
C LYS A 67 2.19 -1.56 -4.49
N VAL A 68 2.49 -2.71 -5.10
CA VAL A 68 3.83 -3.06 -5.56
C VAL A 68 3.94 -2.74 -7.05
N TYR A 69 5.06 -2.14 -7.42
CA TYR A 69 5.34 -1.66 -8.77
C TYR A 69 6.70 -2.15 -9.26
N VAL A 70 6.83 -2.19 -10.57
CA VAL A 70 8.13 -2.29 -11.26
C VAL A 70 8.31 -1.07 -12.15
N SER A 71 9.45 -0.38 -12.02
CA SER A 71 9.86 0.68 -12.95
C SER A 71 10.94 0.13 -13.85
N HIS A 72 10.63 0.09 -15.14
CA HIS A 72 11.53 -0.42 -16.17
C HIS A 72 12.58 0.60 -16.55
N LYS A 73 13.71 0.12 -17.08
CA LYS A 73 14.82 0.96 -17.56
C LYS A 73 14.39 2.04 -18.57
N ASN A 74 13.32 1.80 -19.33
CA ASN A 74 12.75 2.77 -20.28
C ASN A 74 11.87 3.84 -19.63
N GLY A 75 11.74 3.84 -18.29
CA GLY A 75 10.91 4.77 -17.52
C GLY A 75 9.43 4.36 -17.37
N LYS A 76 8.98 3.31 -18.07
CA LYS A 76 7.61 2.79 -17.88
C LYS A 76 7.49 2.14 -16.51
N THR A 77 6.36 2.34 -15.84
CA THR A 77 6.06 1.72 -14.55
C THR A 77 4.78 0.89 -14.66
N ASP A 78 4.86 -0.37 -14.25
CA ASP A 78 3.73 -1.29 -14.20
C ASP A 78 3.37 -1.63 -12.76
N CYS A 79 2.06 -1.76 -12.47
CA CYS A 79 1.56 -2.17 -11.17
C CYS A 79 1.46 -3.70 -11.12
N LEU A 80 2.19 -4.33 -10.19
CA LEU A 80 2.22 -5.79 -10.03
C LEU A 80 1.08 -6.31 -9.14
N THR A 81 0.54 -5.46 -8.24
CA THR A 81 -0.53 -5.82 -7.30
C THR A 81 -1.68 -4.82 -7.39
N PRO A 82 -2.53 -4.90 -8.43
CA PRO A 82 -3.56 -3.89 -8.71
C PRO A 82 -4.72 -3.88 -7.70
N LYS A 83 -4.88 -4.93 -6.89
CA LYS A 83 -5.96 -5.05 -5.91
C LYS A 83 -5.79 -4.00 -4.81
N ASP A 84 -6.88 -3.30 -4.50
CA ASP A 84 -6.90 -2.33 -3.41
C ASP A 84 -6.70 -3.00 -2.04
N GLY A 85 -6.06 -2.27 -1.12
CA GLY A 85 -5.64 -2.74 0.18
C GLY A 85 -4.13 -2.54 0.38
N TRP A 86 -3.58 -3.22 1.38
CA TRP A 86 -2.16 -3.15 1.72
C TRP A 86 -1.41 -4.32 1.09
N ASN A 87 -0.60 -4.03 0.09
CA ASN A 87 0.17 -5.03 -0.64
C ASN A 87 1.66 -4.88 -0.31
N THR A 88 2.32 -6.01 -0.03
CA THR A 88 3.78 -6.11 0.09
C THR A 88 4.30 -7.28 -0.73
N ALA A 89 5.61 -7.35 -0.94
CA ALA A 89 6.22 -8.42 -1.71
C ALA A 89 7.53 -8.91 -1.09
N ILE A 90 7.85 -10.18 -1.31
CA ILE A 90 9.17 -10.75 -1.07
C ILE A 90 9.62 -11.35 -2.39
N PHE A 91 10.60 -10.73 -3.04
CA PHE A 91 11.12 -11.18 -4.32
C PHE A 91 12.16 -12.28 -4.16
N ALA A 92 12.17 -13.21 -5.12
CA ALA A 92 13.29 -14.11 -5.32
C ALA A 92 14.52 -13.29 -5.78
N THR A 93 15.72 -13.81 -5.54
CA THR A 93 16.97 -13.11 -5.86
C THR A 93 17.17 -12.82 -7.34
N ASP A 94 16.49 -13.57 -8.23
CA ASP A 94 16.51 -13.39 -9.67
C ASP A 94 15.34 -12.55 -10.20
N PHE A 95 14.52 -12.00 -9.32
CA PHE A 95 13.33 -11.19 -9.63
C PHE A 95 12.30 -11.82 -10.58
N LYS A 96 12.36 -13.15 -10.82
CA LYS A 96 11.38 -13.83 -11.70
C LYS A 96 10.06 -14.10 -11.02
N ASN A 97 10.09 -14.28 -9.70
CA ASN A 97 8.91 -14.56 -8.89
C ASN A 97 8.97 -13.77 -7.58
N PHE A 98 7.80 -13.58 -6.99
CA PHE A 98 7.68 -13.02 -5.65
C PHE A 98 6.50 -13.61 -4.89
N VAL A 99 6.59 -13.63 -3.58
CA VAL A 99 5.45 -13.87 -2.70
C VAL A 99 4.79 -12.52 -2.43
N SER A 100 3.56 -12.35 -2.87
CA SER A 100 2.75 -11.19 -2.52
C SER A 100 1.98 -11.46 -1.23
N THR A 101 1.89 -10.44 -0.38
CA THR A 101 0.98 -10.41 0.77
C THR A 101 -0.04 -9.31 0.53
N TRP A 102 -1.31 -9.65 0.60
CA TRP A 102 -2.41 -8.70 0.50
C TRP A 102 -3.31 -8.78 1.72
N SER A 103 -3.71 -7.64 2.25
CA SER A 103 -4.75 -7.52 3.27
C SER A 103 -5.53 -6.22 3.07
N ASP A 104 -6.69 -6.12 3.69
CA ASP A 104 -7.40 -4.86 3.83
C ASP A 104 -7.99 -4.73 5.24
N LEU A 105 -8.78 -3.68 5.47
CA LEU A 105 -9.34 -3.38 6.79
C LEU A 105 -10.15 -4.52 7.39
N ASN A 106 -10.79 -5.36 6.55
CA ASN A 106 -11.72 -6.42 6.98
C ASN A 106 -11.27 -7.83 6.54
N HIS A 107 -10.18 -7.95 5.80
CA HIS A 107 -9.66 -9.25 5.35
C HIS A 107 -8.27 -9.51 5.92
N PRO A 108 -8.05 -10.69 6.52
CA PRO A 108 -6.73 -11.11 6.95
C PRO A 108 -5.79 -11.30 5.76
N ALA A 109 -4.50 -11.34 6.04
CA ALA A 109 -3.48 -11.43 5.00
C ALA A 109 -3.65 -12.69 4.13
N VAL A 110 -3.63 -12.50 2.81
CA VAL A 110 -3.58 -13.55 1.80
C VAL A 110 -2.19 -13.57 1.18
N TYR A 111 -1.59 -14.75 1.09
CA TYR A 111 -0.24 -14.94 0.54
C TYR A 111 -0.33 -15.68 -0.79
N SER A 112 0.28 -15.15 -1.82
CA SER A 112 0.26 -15.73 -3.16
C SER A 112 1.65 -15.71 -3.80
N LEU A 113 2.01 -16.79 -4.49
CA LEU A 113 3.15 -16.80 -5.38
C LEU A 113 2.75 -16.17 -6.71
N CYS A 114 3.51 -15.15 -7.12
CA CYS A 114 3.30 -14.40 -8.36
C CYS A 114 4.56 -14.43 -9.22
N ASN A 115 4.39 -14.29 -10.54
CA ASN A 115 5.51 -13.99 -11.43
C ASN A 115 5.83 -12.49 -11.44
N ASN A 116 6.94 -12.09 -12.06
CA ASN A 116 7.38 -10.70 -12.14
C ASN A 116 6.50 -9.76 -13.00
N GLN A 117 5.43 -10.29 -13.60
CA GLN A 117 4.39 -9.53 -14.30
C GLN A 117 3.14 -9.32 -13.43
N GLY A 118 3.19 -9.75 -12.15
CA GLY A 118 2.07 -9.65 -11.22
C GLY A 118 0.98 -10.70 -11.38
N LYS A 119 1.20 -11.72 -12.26
CA LYS A 119 0.25 -12.82 -12.42
C LYS A 119 0.38 -13.80 -11.25
N THR A 120 -0.70 -14.03 -10.53
CA THR A 120 -0.78 -15.07 -9.50
C THR A 120 -0.62 -16.46 -10.12
N LEU A 121 0.35 -17.21 -9.65
CA LEU A 121 0.61 -18.59 -10.04
C LEU A 121 -0.14 -19.56 -9.12
N THR A 122 -0.11 -19.28 -7.81
CA THR A 122 -0.86 -20.06 -6.82
C THR A 122 -1.08 -19.24 -5.55
N THR A 123 -2.17 -19.49 -4.84
CA THR A 123 -2.40 -18.96 -3.50
C THR A 123 -1.79 -19.94 -2.50
N LEU A 124 -0.91 -19.44 -1.65
CA LEU A 124 -0.20 -20.23 -0.63
C LEU A 124 -1.04 -20.34 0.64
N ILE A 125 -1.59 -19.21 1.08
CA ILE A 125 -2.44 -19.11 2.28
C ILE A 125 -3.55 -18.10 1.98
N ASP A 126 -4.80 -18.52 2.05
CA ASP A 126 -5.97 -17.64 1.82
C ASP A 126 -6.59 -17.11 3.12
N ASN A 127 -6.26 -17.71 4.26
CA ASN A 127 -6.81 -17.41 5.58
C ASN A 127 -8.35 -17.43 5.64
N LYS A 128 -9.00 -18.17 4.71
CA LYS A 128 -10.46 -18.27 4.66
C LYS A 128 -11.03 -18.83 5.96
N ALA A 129 -10.41 -19.85 6.54
CA ALA A 129 -10.85 -20.43 7.81
C ALA A 129 -10.82 -19.41 8.97
N LEU A 130 -9.84 -18.51 8.98
CA LEU A 130 -9.76 -17.42 9.94
C LEU A 130 -10.90 -16.42 9.71
N LEU A 131 -11.17 -16.05 8.46
CA LEU A 131 -12.23 -15.13 8.09
C LEU A 131 -13.62 -15.72 8.49
N ASP A 132 -13.84 -17.01 8.19
CA ASP A 132 -15.08 -17.71 8.56
C ASP A 132 -15.25 -17.77 10.10
N LYS A 133 -14.15 -17.97 10.83
CA LYS A 133 -14.17 -17.91 12.30
C LYS A 133 -14.48 -16.50 12.82
N TYR A 134 -13.91 -15.47 12.21
CA TYR A 134 -14.23 -14.08 12.53
C TYR A 134 -15.72 -13.79 12.34
N ALA A 135 -16.31 -14.26 11.24
CA ALA A 135 -17.73 -14.09 10.96
C ALA A 135 -18.66 -14.77 11.98
N SER A 136 -18.14 -15.76 12.72
CA SER A 136 -18.90 -16.44 13.80
C SER A 136 -18.97 -15.65 15.10
N TYR A 137 -18.14 -14.63 15.27
CA TYR A 137 -18.19 -13.73 16.42
C TYR A 137 -19.03 -12.50 16.10
N ASP A 138 -19.68 -11.98 17.12
CA ASP A 138 -20.47 -10.74 17.01
C ASP A 138 -19.56 -9.51 17.08
N MET A 139 -18.69 -9.39 16.09
CA MET A 139 -17.73 -8.30 15.99
C MET A 139 -18.28 -7.18 15.11
N GLY A 140 -18.00 -5.94 15.53
CA GLY A 140 -18.35 -4.76 14.74
C GLY A 140 -17.53 -4.70 13.43
N THR A 141 -18.09 -4.02 12.44
CA THR A 141 -17.41 -3.77 11.17
C THR A 141 -16.43 -2.62 11.31
N LYS A 142 -15.25 -2.76 10.70
CA LYS A 142 -14.29 -1.67 10.56
C LYS A 142 -14.65 -0.83 9.35
N GLU A 143 -14.59 0.48 9.47
CA GLU A 143 -14.82 1.41 8.36
C GLU A 143 -13.84 2.56 8.40
N PHE A 144 -13.43 3.05 7.22
CA PHE A 144 -12.68 4.30 7.11
C PHE A 144 -13.61 5.51 7.23
N PHE A 145 -13.09 6.57 7.80
CA PHE A 145 -13.73 7.88 7.79
C PHE A 145 -12.71 8.97 7.50
N VAL A 146 -13.19 10.08 6.93
CA VAL A 146 -12.37 11.26 6.67
C VAL A 146 -12.84 12.37 7.59
N PHE A 147 -11.92 13.03 8.26
CA PHE A 147 -12.19 14.28 8.95
C PHE A 147 -11.29 15.38 8.42
N THR A 148 -11.79 16.60 8.41
CA THR A 148 -11.11 17.74 7.82
C THR A 148 -10.92 18.81 8.88
N THR A 149 -9.70 19.29 9.00
CA THR A 149 -9.36 20.54 9.70
C THR A 149 -9.30 21.69 8.68
N PRO A 150 -9.16 22.95 9.11
CA PRO A 150 -8.96 24.06 8.17
C PRO A 150 -7.79 23.85 7.21
N ASP A 151 -6.73 23.17 7.66
CA ASP A 151 -5.47 23.03 6.92
C ASP A 151 -5.31 21.68 6.23
N GLU A 152 -5.93 20.61 6.77
CA GLU A 152 -5.61 19.23 6.36
C GLU A 152 -6.83 18.29 6.39
N LYS A 153 -6.74 17.22 5.59
CA LYS A 153 -7.64 16.08 5.63
C LYS A 153 -6.94 14.87 6.22
N PHE A 154 -7.61 14.23 7.17
CA PHE A 154 -7.13 13.03 7.83
C PHE A 154 -8.05 11.85 7.54
N ILE A 155 -7.46 10.67 7.41
CA ILE A 155 -8.18 9.42 7.31
C ILE A 155 -7.99 8.67 8.62
N GLY A 156 -9.09 8.26 9.21
CA GLY A 156 -9.11 7.37 10.36
C GLY A 156 -9.90 6.11 10.05
N TRP A 157 -9.80 5.12 10.89
CA TRP A 157 -10.70 3.99 10.88
C TRP A 157 -11.37 3.84 12.24
N MET A 158 -12.55 3.24 12.26
CA MET A 158 -13.28 2.98 13.49
C MET A 158 -13.94 1.61 13.44
N VAL A 159 -14.16 1.06 14.61
CA VAL A 159 -14.99 -0.14 14.81
C VAL A 159 -16.25 0.31 15.54
N LYS A 160 -17.39 0.03 14.95
CA LYS A 160 -18.70 0.27 15.57
C LYS A 160 -19.26 -1.04 16.07
N PRO A 161 -20.00 -1.06 17.20
CA PRO A 161 -20.77 -2.24 17.57
C PRO A 161 -21.80 -2.58 16.47
N LYS A 162 -22.19 -3.84 16.38
CA LYS A 162 -23.08 -4.33 15.32
C LYS A 162 -24.46 -3.65 15.35
N ASP A 163 -24.94 -3.33 16.54
CA ASP A 163 -26.20 -2.64 16.81
C ASP A 163 -26.04 -1.12 16.94
N PHE A 164 -25.02 -0.56 16.33
CA PHE A 164 -24.71 0.87 16.41
C PHE A 164 -25.89 1.74 15.96
N ASN A 165 -26.36 2.60 16.88
CA ASN A 165 -27.40 3.60 16.62
C ASN A 165 -26.79 5.01 16.72
N ARG A 166 -26.93 5.81 15.68
CA ARG A 166 -26.42 7.20 15.64
C ARG A 166 -26.97 8.11 16.73
N GLY A 167 -28.16 7.81 17.26
CA GLY A 167 -28.76 8.55 18.38
C GLY A 167 -28.28 8.07 19.77
N GLY A 168 -27.52 6.98 19.83
CA GLY A 168 -26.98 6.42 21.06
C GLY A 168 -25.73 7.15 21.55
N LYS A 169 -25.42 6.94 22.83
CA LYS A 169 -24.15 7.37 23.44
C LYS A 169 -23.32 6.14 23.75
N TYR A 170 -22.09 6.14 23.27
CA TYR A 170 -21.16 5.01 23.42
C TYR A 170 -19.88 5.47 24.08
N PRO A 171 -19.24 4.66 24.93
CA PRO A 171 -17.86 4.91 25.32
C PRO A 171 -16.95 4.78 24.10
N VAL A 172 -15.93 5.64 24.03
CA VAL A 172 -14.99 5.65 22.90
C VAL A 172 -13.59 5.39 23.44
N ILE A 173 -12.90 4.44 22.82
CA ILE A 173 -11.46 4.25 22.98
C ILE A 173 -10.81 4.83 21.73
N MET A 174 -9.96 5.83 21.91
CA MET A 174 -9.20 6.44 20.83
C MET A 174 -7.75 5.96 20.92
N TYR A 175 -7.25 5.38 19.82
CA TYR A 175 -5.84 5.06 19.64
C TYR A 175 -5.27 5.93 18.55
N GLN A 176 -4.13 6.55 18.84
CA GLN A 176 -3.47 7.46 17.91
C GLN A 176 -1.97 7.26 18.03
N TYR A 177 -1.29 7.30 16.90
CA TYR A 177 0.14 7.40 16.79
C TYR A 177 0.49 8.59 15.90
N GLY A 178 1.36 9.48 16.38
CA GLY A 178 1.75 10.68 15.66
C GLY A 178 3.25 10.65 15.34
N GLY A 179 3.59 10.55 14.06
CA GLY A 179 4.95 10.67 13.57
C GLY A 179 4.97 10.70 12.05
N PRO A 180 5.92 11.41 11.42
CA PRO A 180 6.05 11.43 9.96
C PRO A 180 6.22 10.02 9.40
N GLY A 181 5.40 9.66 8.39
CA GLY A 181 5.47 8.35 7.73
C GLY A 181 4.93 7.18 8.56
N SER A 182 4.28 7.44 9.71
CA SER A 182 3.64 6.39 10.50
C SER A 182 2.18 6.24 10.12
N GLN A 183 1.75 5.00 9.90
CA GLN A 183 0.35 4.59 9.70
C GLN A 183 0.01 3.45 10.64
N GLN A 184 -1.22 3.44 11.15
CA GLN A 184 -1.75 2.39 12.02
C GLN A 184 -2.97 1.75 11.37
#